data_90f7d2f072215d911a5d311acce85814
#
_entry.id   90f7d2f072215d911a5d311acce85814
#
_cell.length_a   1.000
_cell.length_b   1.000
_cell.length_c   1.000
_cell.angle_alpha   90.00
_cell.angle_beta   90.00
_cell.angle_gamma   90.00
#
_symmetry.space_group_name_H-M   'P 1'
#
loop_
_entity.id
_entity.type
_entity.pdbx_description
1 polymer ?
#
loop_
_entity_poly.entity_id
_entity_poly.type
_entity_poly.pdbx_seq_one_letter_code
_entity_poly.pdbx_strand_id
1 'polypeptide(L)'
;MIAGEEPELCVRLRASGWKIWRLNQEMTLHDAAMTRFGQWWRRSIRGGYAFAEGAYIHGAPPERHWIKESRRALIWGMLIPAIAGIVTLSFGAWGVLVLLIYPAQILRLALQGTLSTRINWWRALFLVLGKFPEAIGHLNFIYNRLTKKSAHLIEYK
;
A
#
# COMPACT_ATOMS: atom_id res chain seq x y z
N MET A 1 12.00 10.61 6.10
CA MET A 1 10.79 9.93 5.55
C MET A 1 9.61 10.90 5.57
N ILE A 2 8.73 10.83 4.57
CA ILE A 2 7.51 11.68 4.51
C ILE A 2 6.35 11.04 5.26
N ALA A 3 6.39 9.74 5.46
CA ALA A 3 5.39 8.97 6.19
C ALA A 3 6.02 7.66 6.67
N GLY A 4 5.43 7.07 7.73
CA GLY A 4 5.94 5.83 8.30
C GLY A 4 7.14 6.02 9.23
N GLU A 5 7.27 7.19 9.82
CA GLU A 5 8.34 7.54 10.77
C GLU A 5 8.32 6.65 12.02
N GLU A 6 7.14 6.40 12.59
CA GLU A 6 7.00 5.54 13.77
C GLU A 6 7.42 4.08 13.51
N PRO A 7 6.93 3.40 12.46
CA PRO A 7 7.42 2.06 12.13
C PRO A 7 8.91 2.03 11.81
N GLU A 8 9.45 3.04 11.16
CA GLU A 8 10.88 3.15 10.86
C GLU A 8 11.71 3.30 12.14
N LEU A 9 11.28 4.16 13.06
CA LEU A 9 11.90 4.32 14.38
C LEU A 9 11.93 2.97 15.13
N CYS A 10 10.83 2.22 15.08
CA CYS A 10 10.76 0.89 15.68
C CYS A 10 11.78 -0.09 15.07
N VAL A 11 12.05 0.00 13.76
CA VAL A 11 13.10 -0.81 13.11
C VAL A 11 14.47 -0.44 13.67
N ARG A 12 14.79 0.86 13.74
CA ARG A 12 16.09 1.33 14.28
C ARG A 12 16.29 0.96 15.75
N LEU A 13 15.26 1.12 16.57
CA LEU A 13 15.33 0.76 17.99
C LEU A 13 15.62 -0.75 18.16
N ARG A 14 14.93 -1.60 17.38
CA ARG A 14 15.21 -3.06 17.42
C ARG A 14 16.61 -3.39 16.93
N ALA A 15 17.07 -2.74 15.87
CA ALA A 15 18.44 -2.92 15.38
C ALA A 15 19.49 -2.52 16.42
N SER A 16 19.16 -1.57 17.32
CA SER A 16 20.01 -1.17 18.46
C SER A 16 19.82 -2.04 19.72
N GLY A 17 19.11 -3.16 19.60
CA GLY A 17 18.89 -4.13 20.70
C GLY A 17 17.74 -3.78 21.65
N TRP A 18 16.99 -2.73 21.41
CA TRP A 18 15.84 -2.38 22.22
C TRP A 18 14.65 -3.32 21.97
N LYS A 19 13.92 -3.65 23.03
CA LYS A 19 12.65 -4.37 22.95
C LYS A 19 11.48 -3.40 22.92
N ILE A 20 10.56 -3.61 21.97
CA ILE A 20 9.36 -2.80 21.83
C ILE A 20 8.17 -3.64 22.29
N TRP A 21 7.44 -3.17 23.28
CA TRP A 21 6.26 -3.82 23.82
C TRP A 21 5.00 -3.10 23.33
N ARG A 22 4.05 -3.88 22.86
CA ARG A 22 2.69 -3.38 22.61
C ARG A 22 1.85 -3.67 23.83
N LEU A 23 1.41 -2.63 24.50
CA LEU A 23 0.48 -2.77 25.61
C LEU A 23 -0.93 -3.04 25.09
N ASN A 24 -1.66 -3.95 25.74
CA ASN A 24 -3.05 -4.22 25.42
C ASN A 24 -3.97 -3.23 26.19
N GLN A 25 -3.77 -1.95 25.93
CA GLN A 25 -4.55 -0.86 26.51
C GLN A 25 -4.99 0.09 25.40
N GLU A 26 -6.24 0.56 25.46
CA GLU A 26 -6.69 1.66 24.62
C GLU A 26 -5.98 2.95 25.04
N MET A 27 -5.11 3.45 24.17
CA MET A 27 -4.38 4.68 24.44
C MET A 27 -5.06 5.92 23.84
N THR A 28 -5.70 5.77 22.69
CA THR A 28 -6.30 6.90 21.97
C THR A 28 -7.39 6.42 21.01
N LEU A 29 -8.50 7.12 20.96
CA LEU A 29 -9.49 7.00 19.88
C LEU A 29 -8.97 7.86 18.71
N HIS A 30 -8.47 7.21 17.68
CA HIS A 30 -8.12 7.88 16.44
C HIS A 30 -9.36 8.04 15.57
N ASP A 31 -9.88 9.27 15.52
CA ASP A 31 -10.83 9.63 14.48
C ASP A 31 -10.08 9.76 13.14
N ALA A 32 -10.26 8.78 12.27
CA ALA A 32 -9.66 8.82 10.94
C ALA A 32 -10.24 9.95 10.07
N ALA A 33 -11.39 10.54 10.45
CA ALA A 33 -12.11 11.66 9.83
C ALA A 33 -12.12 11.67 8.27
N MET A 34 -11.97 10.50 7.66
CA MET A 34 -11.96 10.36 6.21
C MET A 34 -13.39 10.19 5.70
N THR A 35 -14.00 11.29 5.32
CA THR A 35 -15.38 11.32 4.82
C THR A 35 -15.45 11.37 3.29
N ARG A 36 -14.33 11.62 2.60
CA ARG A 36 -14.26 11.78 1.16
C ARG A 36 -13.29 10.77 0.53
N PHE A 37 -13.70 10.18 -0.59
CA PHE A 37 -12.86 9.24 -1.35
C PHE A 37 -11.47 9.83 -1.69
N GLY A 38 -11.40 11.11 -2.08
CA GLY A 38 -10.14 11.76 -2.41
C GLY A 38 -9.16 11.87 -1.24
N GLN A 39 -9.65 11.95 0.01
CA GLN A 39 -8.80 11.93 1.20
C GLN A 39 -8.16 10.54 1.37
N TRP A 40 -8.97 9.48 1.24
CA TRP A 40 -8.49 8.11 1.27
C TRP A 40 -7.50 7.82 0.15
N TRP A 41 -7.78 8.27 -1.07
CA TRP A 41 -6.90 8.09 -2.22
C TRP A 41 -5.52 8.74 -2.00
N ARG A 42 -5.49 10.00 -1.58
CA ARG A 42 -4.24 10.70 -1.26
C ARG A 42 -3.46 10.05 -0.12
N ARG A 43 -4.17 9.61 0.93
CA ARG A 43 -3.55 8.85 2.03
C ARG A 43 -2.91 7.55 1.53
N SER A 44 -3.57 6.85 0.62
CA SER A 44 -3.04 5.61 0.04
C SER A 44 -1.81 5.86 -0.84
N ILE A 45 -1.77 6.97 -1.61
CA ILE A 45 -0.56 7.39 -2.34
C ILE A 45 0.59 7.64 -1.36
N ARG A 46 0.33 8.37 -0.27
CA ARG A 46 1.34 8.62 0.77
C ARG A 46 1.82 7.32 1.41
N GLY A 47 0.92 6.37 1.67
CA GLY A 47 1.27 5.04 2.17
C GLY A 47 2.17 4.26 1.22
N GLY A 48 1.84 4.27 -0.08
CA GLY A 48 2.67 3.64 -1.11
C GLY A 48 4.07 4.24 -1.24
N TYR A 49 4.18 5.56 -1.10
CA TYR A 49 5.47 6.25 -1.01
C TYR A 49 6.28 5.76 0.19
N ALA A 50 5.65 5.71 1.37
CA ALA A 50 6.28 5.23 2.60
C ALA A 50 6.75 3.78 2.50
N PHE A 51 5.94 2.89 1.89
CA PHE A 51 6.33 1.50 1.67
C PHE A 51 7.58 1.38 0.78
N ALA A 52 7.65 2.19 -0.28
CA ALA A 52 8.79 2.22 -1.17
C ALA A 52 10.05 2.75 -0.47
N GLU A 53 9.94 3.85 0.26
CA GLU A 53 11.03 4.47 0.99
C GLU A 53 11.54 3.57 2.12
N GLY A 54 10.63 3.00 2.94
CA GLY A 54 10.99 2.09 4.02
C GLY A 54 11.61 0.78 3.52
N ALA A 55 11.10 0.22 2.41
CA ALA A 55 11.70 -0.93 1.75
C ALA A 55 13.09 -0.62 1.18
N TYR A 56 13.30 0.60 0.70
CA TYR A 56 14.59 1.05 0.22
C TYR A 56 15.62 1.19 1.34
N ILE A 57 15.22 1.76 2.50
CA ILE A 57 16.13 2.02 3.62
C ILE A 57 16.41 0.75 4.44
N HIS A 58 15.37 -0.04 4.74
CA HIS A 58 15.41 -1.18 5.66
C HIS A 58 14.93 -2.50 5.02
N GLY A 59 14.94 -2.60 3.69
CA GLY A 59 14.50 -3.80 2.98
C GLY A 59 15.50 -4.96 3.01
N ALA A 60 16.75 -4.71 3.42
CA ALA A 60 17.76 -5.75 3.59
C ALA A 60 17.39 -6.69 4.75
N PRO A 61 17.84 -7.98 4.72
CA PRO A 61 17.75 -8.86 5.87
C PRO A 61 18.55 -8.28 7.08
N PRO A 62 18.12 -8.56 8.32
CA PRO A 62 17.01 -9.44 8.71
C PRO A 62 15.63 -8.79 8.62
N GLU A 63 15.55 -7.46 8.57
CA GLU A 63 14.35 -6.68 8.79
C GLU A 63 13.31 -6.85 7.66
N ARG A 64 13.74 -6.80 6.41
CA ARG A 64 12.88 -6.88 5.22
C ARG A 64 11.65 -5.98 5.33
N HIS A 65 11.86 -4.78 5.91
CA HIS A 65 10.79 -3.86 6.25
C HIS A 65 10.05 -3.41 4.98
N TRP A 66 8.74 -3.58 4.96
CA TRP A 66 7.79 -3.22 3.90
C TRP A 66 8.08 -3.77 2.48
N ILE A 67 8.98 -4.73 2.33
CA ILE A 67 9.24 -5.38 1.03
C ILE A 67 7.97 -6.02 0.47
N LYS A 68 7.18 -6.69 1.31
CA LYS A 68 5.95 -7.38 0.87
C LYS A 68 4.88 -6.38 0.42
N GLU A 69 4.70 -5.30 1.17
CA GLU A 69 3.75 -4.22 0.90
C GLU A 69 4.11 -3.51 -0.40
N SER A 70 5.36 -3.13 -0.55
CA SER A 70 5.94 -2.50 -1.73
C SER A 70 5.75 -3.37 -2.98
N ARG A 71 6.10 -4.66 -2.92
CA ARG A 71 5.88 -5.60 -4.03
C ARG A 71 4.41 -5.78 -4.38
N ARG A 72 3.54 -5.90 -3.38
CA ARG A 72 2.09 -6.02 -3.61
C ARG A 72 1.52 -4.79 -4.29
N ALA A 73 1.93 -3.59 -3.89
CA ALA A 73 1.50 -2.36 -4.53
C ALA A 73 1.88 -2.35 -6.02
N LEU A 74 3.13 -2.69 -6.37
CA LEU A 74 3.59 -2.75 -7.76
C LEU A 74 2.90 -3.84 -8.56
N ILE A 75 2.77 -5.05 -8.02
CA ILE A 75 2.16 -6.18 -8.76
C ILE A 75 0.69 -5.89 -9.04
N TRP A 76 -0.08 -5.55 -8.01
CA TRP A 76 -1.52 -5.39 -8.13
C TRP A 76 -1.93 -4.03 -8.73
N GLY A 77 -1.18 -2.96 -8.45
CA GLY A 77 -1.51 -1.62 -8.92
C GLY A 77 -0.92 -1.26 -10.28
N MET A 78 0.12 -1.97 -10.75
CA MET A 78 0.80 -1.62 -12.00
C MET A 78 1.02 -2.82 -12.94
N LEU A 79 1.63 -3.92 -12.46
CA LEU A 79 2.04 -5.03 -13.33
C LEU A 79 0.83 -5.74 -13.96
N ILE A 80 -0.18 -6.07 -13.16
CA ILE A 80 -1.39 -6.75 -13.67
C ILE A 80 -2.14 -5.87 -14.69
N PRO A 81 -2.41 -4.57 -14.44
CA PRO A 81 -3.00 -3.69 -15.46
C PRO A 81 -2.15 -3.56 -16.72
N ALA A 82 -0.83 -3.49 -16.57
CA ALA A 82 0.09 -3.42 -17.71
C ALA A 82 0.03 -4.69 -18.57
N ILE A 83 0.04 -5.86 -17.93
CA ILE A 83 -0.13 -7.16 -18.63
C ILE A 83 -1.48 -7.20 -19.34
N ALA A 84 -2.57 -6.82 -18.66
CA ALA A 84 -3.89 -6.78 -19.27
C ALA A 84 -3.92 -5.87 -20.50
N GLY A 85 -3.29 -4.68 -20.42
CA GLY A 85 -3.15 -3.76 -21.55
C GLY A 85 -2.36 -4.36 -22.72
N ILE A 86 -1.21 -4.97 -22.45
CA ILE A 86 -0.37 -5.60 -23.48
C ILE A 86 -1.13 -6.74 -24.16
N VAL A 87 -1.79 -7.62 -23.37
CA VAL A 87 -2.57 -8.74 -23.93
C VAL A 87 -3.75 -8.22 -24.75
N THR A 88 -4.40 -7.14 -24.32
CA THR A 88 -5.49 -6.52 -25.10
C THR A 88 -5.00 -5.97 -26.44
N LEU A 89 -3.85 -5.33 -26.46
CA LEU A 89 -3.24 -4.82 -27.70
C LEU A 89 -2.80 -5.93 -28.66
N SER A 90 -2.34 -7.06 -28.12
CA SER A 90 -1.85 -8.19 -28.94
C SER A 90 -2.96 -9.15 -29.41
N PHE A 91 -3.95 -9.38 -28.54
CA PHE A 91 -4.97 -10.44 -28.73
C PHE A 91 -6.42 -9.92 -28.66
N GLY A 92 -6.61 -8.59 -28.70
CA GLY A 92 -7.93 -7.98 -28.62
C GLY A 92 -8.57 -8.13 -27.24
N ALA A 93 -9.90 -8.27 -27.19
CA ALA A 93 -10.68 -8.26 -25.95
C ALA A 93 -10.30 -9.33 -24.90
N TRP A 94 -9.54 -10.35 -25.28
CA TRP A 94 -9.09 -11.41 -24.37
C TRP A 94 -8.25 -10.89 -23.19
N GLY A 95 -7.54 -9.79 -23.37
CA GLY A 95 -6.78 -9.17 -22.29
C GLY A 95 -7.63 -8.67 -21.11
N VAL A 96 -8.91 -8.38 -21.35
CA VAL A 96 -9.84 -7.97 -20.28
C VAL A 96 -10.05 -9.11 -19.28
N LEU A 97 -9.92 -10.38 -19.71
CA LEU A 97 -10.03 -11.54 -18.82
C LEU A 97 -8.96 -11.55 -17.73
N VAL A 98 -7.80 -10.97 -17.98
CA VAL A 98 -6.74 -10.83 -16.96
C VAL A 98 -7.25 -10.02 -15.77
N LEU A 99 -8.13 -9.05 -16.00
CA LEU A 99 -8.68 -8.20 -14.94
C LEU A 99 -9.67 -8.93 -14.03
N LEU A 100 -10.15 -10.12 -14.41
CA LEU A 100 -10.99 -10.98 -13.55
C LEU A 100 -10.27 -11.43 -12.27
N ILE A 101 -8.95 -11.31 -12.23
CA ILE A 101 -8.17 -11.55 -11.01
C ILE A 101 -8.57 -10.61 -9.88
N TYR A 102 -9.03 -9.38 -10.17
CA TYR A 102 -9.43 -8.41 -9.15
C TYR A 102 -10.73 -8.82 -8.44
N PRO A 103 -11.86 -9.10 -9.12
CA PRO A 103 -13.04 -9.59 -8.45
C PRO A 103 -12.79 -10.94 -7.74
N ALA A 104 -11.98 -11.83 -8.31
CA ALA A 104 -11.60 -13.08 -7.63
C ALA A 104 -10.83 -12.80 -6.32
N GLN A 105 -9.92 -11.83 -6.31
CA GLN A 105 -9.19 -11.44 -5.09
C GLN A 105 -10.11 -10.76 -4.06
N ILE A 106 -11.05 -9.92 -4.52
CA ILE A 106 -12.04 -9.31 -3.63
C ILE A 106 -12.89 -10.40 -2.97
N LEU A 107 -13.40 -11.36 -3.75
CA LEU A 107 -14.16 -12.50 -3.24
C LEU A 107 -13.36 -13.28 -2.20
N ARG A 108 -12.12 -13.64 -2.52
CA ARG A 108 -11.24 -14.35 -1.60
C ARG A 108 -11.05 -13.62 -0.28
N LEU A 109 -10.75 -12.30 -0.33
CA LEU A 109 -10.54 -11.50 0.88
C LEU A 109 -11.82 -11.31 1.69
N ALA A 110 -12.98 -11.17 1.02
CA ALA A 110 -14.26 -11.05 1.69
C ALA A 110 -14.64 -12.32 2.45
N LEU A 111 -14.38 -13.50 1.84
CA LEU A 111 -14.66 -14.81 2.46
C LEU A 111 -13.70 -15.14 3.62
N GLN A 112 -12.48 -14.61 3.61
CA GLN A 112 -11.51 -14.81 4.68
C GLN A 112 -11.69 -13.84 5.87
N GLY A 113 -12.61 -12.90 5.77
CA GLY A 113 -12.85 -11.90 6.81
C GLY A 113 -13.62 -12.46 8.00
N THR A 114 -13.29 -11.99 9.19
CA THR A 114 -13.93 -12.37 10.47
C THR A 114 -15.02 -11.40 10.92
N LEU A 115 -15.19 -10.28 10.21
CA LEU A 115 -16.21 -9.26 10.49
C LEU A 115 -17.55 -9.63 9.85
N SER A 116 -18.58 -8.78 10.03
CA SER A 116 -19.84 -8.99 9.33
C SER A 116 -19.65 -9.01 7.81
N THR A 117 -20.47 -9.80 7.11
CA THR A 117 -20.34 -10.02 5.65
C THR A 117 -20.25 -8.70 4.88
N ARG A 118 -21.10 -7.71 5.19
CA ARG A 118 -21.10 -6.41 4.51
C ARG A 118 -19.79 -5.66 4.72
N ILE A 119 -19.25 -5.65 5.93
CA ILE A 119 -17.98 -4.97 6.26
C ILE A 119 -16.81 -5.66 5.58
N ASN A 120 -16.81 -7.00 5.54
CA ASN A 120 -15.76 -7.76 4.85
C ASN A 120 -15.70 -7.42 3.36
N TRP A 121 -16.83 -7.28 2.67
CA TRP A 121 -16.88 -6.89 1.26
C TRP A 121 -16.30 -5.49 1.03
N TRP A 122 -16.71 -4.50 1.82
CA TRP A 122 -16.17 -3.15 1.72
C TRP A 122 -14.67 -3.13 2.00
N ARG A 123 -14.24 -3.81 3.05
CA ARG A 123 -12.82 -3.96 3.39
C ARG A 123 -12.04 -4.60 2.22
N ALA A 124 -12.53 -5.70 1.67
CA ALA A 124 -11.89 -6.39 0.56
C ALA A 124 -11.77 -5.49 -0.68
N LEU A 125 -12.86 -4.78 -1.03
CA LEU A 125 -12.89 -3.83 -2.13
C LEU A 125 -11.82 -2.75 -1.96
N PHE A 126 -11.79 -2.06 -0.81
CA PHE A 126 -10.85 -0.99 -0.56
C PHE A 126 -9.40 -1.47 -0.43
N LEU A 127 -9.15 -2.69 0.06
CA LEU A 127 -7.82 -3.29 0.09
C LEU A 127 -7.27 -3.54 -1.33
N VAL A 128 -8.11 -3.99 -2.25
CA VAL A 128 -7.72 -4.24 -3.64
C VAL A 128 -7.58 -2.91 -4.38
N LEU A 129 -8.57 -2.02 -4.26
CA LEU A 129 -8.56 -0.71 -4.92
C LEU A 129 -7.39 0.16 -4.45
N GLY A 130 -6.99 0.04 -3.19
CA GLY A 130 -5.85 0.77 -2.61
C GLY A 130 -4.51 0.48 -3.27
N LYS A 131 -4.38 -0.65 -3.97
CA LYS A 131 -3.13 -1.00 -4.63
C LYS A 131 -2.78 -0.05 -5.79
N PHE A 132 -3.77 0.55 -6.42
CA PHE A 132 -3.54 1.55 -7.48
C PHE A 132 -2.89 2.84 -6.94
N PRO A 133 -3.47 3.53 -5.96
CA PRO A 133 -2.81 4.72 -5.41
C PRO A 133 -1.50 4.38 -4.67
N GLU A 134 -1.38 3.22 -4.02
CA GLU A 134 -0.11 2.77 -3.44
C GLU A 134 0.98 2.61 -4.51
N ALA A 135 0.65 2.06 -5.70
CA ALA A 135 1.59 1.96 -6.82
C ALA A 135 2.00 3.35 -7.34
N ILE A 136 1.07 4.29 -7.44
CA ILE A 136 1.38 5.69 -7.80
C ILE A 136 2.36 6.29 -6.79
N GLY A 137 2.13 6.09 -5.49
CA GLY A 137 3.03 6.54 -4.43
C GLY A 137 4.42 5.95 -4.56
N HIS A 138 4.52 4.66 -4.87
CA HIS A 138 5.78 3.97 -5.12
C HIS A 138 6.53 4.56 -6.31
N LEU A 139 5.85 4.80 -7.42
CA LEU A 139 6.45 5.43 -8.61
C LEU A 139 6.92 6.85 -8.32
N ASN A 140 6.17 7.62 -7.53
CA ASN A 140 6.57 8.95 -7.10
C ASN A 140 7.86 8.92 -6.26
N PHE A 141 8.03 7.92 -5.39
CA PHE A 141 9.29 7.72 -4.67
C PHE A 141 10.45 7.48 -5.63
N ILE A 142 10.30 6.54 -6.59
CA ILE A 142 11.34 6.24 -7.58
C ILE A 142 11.68 7.50 -8.39
N TYR A 143 10.66 8.22 -8.89
CA TYR A 143 10.85 9.44 -9.66
C TYR A 143 11.61 10.51 -8.87
N ASN A 144 11.19 10.81 -7.63
CA ASN A 144 11.85 11.80 -6.78
C ASN A 144 13.31 11.44 -6.50
N ARG A 145 13.57 10.15 -6.30
CA ARG A 145 14.91 9.64 -6.08
C ARG A 145 15.81 9.81 -7.31
N LEU A 146 15.31 9.47 -8.49
CA LEU A 146 16.07 9.60 -9.74
C LEU A 146 16.34 11.06 -10.10
N THR A 147 15.37 11.95 -9.84
CA THR A 147 15.47 13.38 -10.14
C THR A 147 16.11 14.19 -9.01
N LYS A 148 16.53 13.55 -7.90
CA LYS A 148 17.08 14.20 -6.70
C LYS A 148 16.17 15.30 -6.14
N LYS A 149 14.87 15.23 -6.39
CA LYS A 149 13.90 16.16 -5.83
C LYS A 149 13.61 15.82 -4.37
N SER A 150 13.60 16.84 -3.51
CA SER A 150 13.12 16.68 -2.15
C SER A 150 11.64 16.32 -2.18
N ALA A 151 11.27 15.33 -1.38
CA ALA A 151 9.89 14.91 -1.28
C ALA A 151 9.11 15.97 -0.51
N HIS A 152 8.06 16.54 -1.13
CA HIS A 152 7.13 17.43 -0.45
C HIS A 152 6.07 16.61 0.30
N LEU A 153 5.81 17.01 1.55
CA LEU A 153 4.68 16.51 2.34
C LEU A 153 3.38 16.72 1.57
N ILE A 154 2.65 15.62 1.32
CA ILE A 154 1.28 15.70 0.82
C ILE A 154 0.40 15.99 2.04
N GLU A 155 0.21 17.28 2.35
CA GLU A 155 -0.71 17.68 3.42
C GLU A 155 -2.15 17.50 2.98
N TYR A 156 -2.96 16.98 3.90
CA TYR A 156 -4.41 17.05 3.73
C TYR A 156 -4.94 18.23 4.52
N LYS A 157 -5.55 19.11 3.85
CA LYS A 157 -6.56 19.99 4.42
C LYS A 157 -7.94 19.54 3.97
#